data_3a80bef0b7d7d6cb0a1d3e358e8c171c
#
_entry.id   3a80bef0b7d7d6cb0a1d3e358e8c171c
#
_cell.length_a   1.000
_cell.length_b   1.000
_cell.length_c   1.000
_cell.angle_alpha   90.00
_cell.angle_beta   90.00
_cell.angle_gamma   90.00
#
_symmetry.space_group_name_H-M   'P 1'
#
loop_
_entity.id
_entity.type
_entity.pdbx_description
1 polymer ?
#
loop_
_entity_poly.entity_id
_entity_poly.type
_entity_poly.pdbx_seq_one_letter_code
_entity_poly.pdbx_strand_id
1 'polypeptide(L)'
;MSVTTEQVRKTLARRYRAEKRFKAYGICAISIGLLALLLLFTDIIGKGYRAFYEYSVALQITFDPESLEIDDPRDLEQLQYGNYEAVVREALKARFPGVEGREDRRALTALVSTAAGYRLREMLENKPELLGQTHTLWLQLDDDADMFLKSSEAKRKTARLSDQQQTWVLELEQSNEVRAGFNHSLFTRGDSREPEQAGILGAILGSFFTMLVTLALSFPIGVAAAVYLEEFAPDNRFTQLIEIN
;
A
#
# COMPACT_ATOMS: atom_id res chain seq x y z
N MET A 1 61.75 -25.36 34.33
CA MET A 1 60.51 -25.05 33.55
C MET A 1 60.42 -26.14 32.49
N SER A 2 59.35 -26.95 32.50
CA SER A 2 59.26 -28.13 31.65
C SER A 2 58.99 -27.73 30.17
N VAL A 3 59.61 -28.50 29.26
CA VAL A 3 59.45 -28.35 27.78
C VAL A 3 57.98 -28.28 27.34
N THR A 4 57.09 -28.88 28.11
CA THR A 4 55.62 -28.87 27.92
C THR A 4 55.01 -27.48 28.06
N THR A 5 55.49 -26.63 28.99
CA THR A 5 54.93 -25.29 29.24
C THR A 5 55.24 -24.30 28.09
N GLU A 6 56.39 -24.46 27.46
CA GLU A 6 56.85 -23.64 26.35
C GLU A 6 56.14 -23.97 25.04
N GLN A 7 55.87 -25.28 24.79
CA GLN A 7 55.05 -25.74 23.66
C GLN A 7 53.60 -25.31 23.80
N VAL A 8 53.00 -25.36 24.99
CA VAL A 8 51.64 -24.89 25.26
C VAL A 8 51.55 -23.37 25.01
N ARG A 9 52.57 -22.60 25.44
CA ARG A 9 52.58 -21.13 25.25
C ARG A 9 52.64 -20.71 23.76
N LYS A 10 53.42 -21.45 22.94
CA LYS A 10 53.46 -21.20 21.48
C LYS A 10 52.13 -21.54 20.76
N THR A 11 51.47 -22.64 21.15
CA THR A 11 50.19 -23.04 20.62
C THR A 11 49.06 -22.13 21.08
N LEU A 12 49.11 -21.57 22.30
CA LEU A 12 48.14 -20.63 22.83
C LEU A 12 48.09 -19.34 22.00
N ALA A 13 49.25 -18.75 21.71
CA ALA A 13 49.33 -17.51 20.92
C ALA A 13 48.77 -17.67 19.47
N ARG A 14 48.91 -18.87 18.89
CA ARG A 14 48.36 -19.20 17.57
C ARG A 14 46.84 -19.36 17.65
N ARG A 15 46.31 -20.02 18.69
CA ARG A 15 44.86 -20.19 18.93
C ARG A 15 44.17 -18.85 19.19
N TYR A 16 44.71 -17.97 20.01
CA TYR A 16 44.17 -16.63 20.22
C TYR A 16 44.14 -15.77 18.95
N ARG A 17 45.16 -15.90 18.10
CA ARG A 17 45.14 -15.22 16.80
C ARG A 17 44.07 -15.78 15.85
N ALA A 18 43.90 -17.10 15.85
CA ALA A 18 42.84 -17.73 15.05
C ALA A 18 41.45 -17.37 15.54
N GLU A 19 41.24 -17.38 16.87
CA GLU A 19 39.98 -16.93 17.50
C GLU A 19 39.66 -15.45 17.19
N LYS A 20 40.68 -14.58 17.27
CA LYS A 20 40.49 -13.16 16.96
C LYS A 20 40.15 -12.94 15.48
N ARG A 21 40.73 -13.71 14.57
CA ARG A 21 40.34 -13.68 13.14
C ARG A 21 38.93 -14.21 12.93
N PHE A 22 38.57 -15.31 13.59
CA PHE A 22 37.23 -15.89 13.50
C PHE A 22 36.17 -14.88 14.00
N LYS A 23 36.42 -14.24 15.16
CA LYS A 23 35.56 -13.16 15.67
C LYS A 23 35.48 -12.00 14.68
N ALA A 24 36.59 -11.59 14.08
CA ALA A 24 36.60 -10.51 13.08
C ALA A 24 35.79 -10.91 11.83
N TYR A 25 35.92 -12.13 11.33
CA TYR A 25 35.11 -12.61 10.21
C TYR A 25 33.63 -12.69 10.58
N GLY A 26 33.28 -13.14 11.79
CA GLY A 26 31.89 -13.15 12.26
C GLY A 26 31.29 -11.74 12.35
N ILE A 27 32.02 -10.79 12.93
CA ILE A 27 31.59 -9.38 12.99
C ILE A 27 31.46 -8.81 11.58
N CYS A 28 32.40 -9.06 10.68
CA CYS A 28 32.35 -8.60 9.32
C CYS A 28 31.14 -9.16 8.56
N ALA A 29 30.85 -10.45 8.71
CA ALA A 29 29.68 -11.09 8.11
C ALA A 29 28.36 -10.50 8.62
N ILE A 30 28.25 -10.30 9.94
CA ILE A 30 27.07 -9.65 10.56
C ILE A 30 26.93 -8.21 10.05
N SER A 31 28.03 -7.45 9.99
CA SER A 31 28.02 -6.07 9.50
C SER A 31 27.57 -5.98 8.04
N ILE A 32 28.01 -6.90 7.19
CA ILE A 32 27.57 -6.99 5.79
C ILE A 32 26.07 -7.30 5.72
N GLY A 33 25.59 -8.24 6.52
CA GLY A 33 24.16 -8.58 6.60
C GLY A 33 23.30 -7.38 7.06
N LEU A 34 23.75 -6.68 8.10
CA LEU A 34 23.06 -5.49 8.60
C LEU A 34 23.08 -4.35 7.56
N LEU A 35 24.19 -4.16 6.85
CA LEU A 35 24.28 -3.16 5.78
C LEU A 35 23.33 -3.48 4.63
N ALA A 36 23.29 -4.74 4.20
CA ALA A 36 22.35 -5.18 3.16
C ALA A 36 20.90 -4.96 3.58
N LEU A 37 20.57 -5.28 4.84
CA LEU A 37 19.25 -5.05 5.42
C LEU A 37 18.92 -3.55 5.47
N LEU A 38 19.85 -2.72 5.89
CA LEU A 38 19.69 -1.26 5.93
C LEU A 38 19.43 -0.68 4.54
N LEU A 39 20.19 -1.13 3.53
CA LEU A 39 19.99 -0.71 2.14
C LEU A 39 18.61 -1.13 1.63
N LEU A 40 18.19 -2.37 1.93
CA LEU A 40 16.86 -2.88 1.57
C LEU A 40 15.75 -2.02 2.19
N PHE A 41 15.81 -1.76 3.50
CA PHE A 41 14.82 -0.92 4.16
C PHE A 41 14.81 0.52 3.64
N THR A 42 15.98 1.08 3.36
CA THR A 42 16.09 2.43 2.78
C THR A 42 15.41 2.49 1.41
N ASP A 43 15.59 1.48 0.57
CA ASP A 43 14.95 1.42 -0.75
C ASP A 43 13.43 1.23 -0.63
N ILE A 44 12.98 0.32 0.25
CA ILE A 44 11.55 0.07 0.49
C ILE A 44 10.86 1.34 1.01
N ILE A 45 11.42 1.97 2.05
CA ILE A 45 10.85 3.18 2.63
C ILE A 45 10.90 4.33 1.63
N GLY A 46 12.03 4.50 0.94
CA GLY A 46 12.21 5.56 -0.06
C GLY A 46 11.27 5.47 -1.26
N LYS A 47 10.80 4.27 -1.62
CA LYS A 47 9.80 4.07 -2.67
C LYS A 47 8.38 4.03 -2.13
N GLY A 48 8.20 3.43 -0.94
CA GLY A 48 6.90 3.17 -0.34
C GLY A 48 6.24 4.37 0.34
N TYR A 49 7.01 5.37 0.81
CA TYR A 49 6.43 6.49 1.56
C TYR A 49 5.36 7.27 0.77
N ARG A 50 5.44 7.24 -0.57
CA ARG A 50 4.48 7.89 -1.45
C ARG A 50 3.09 7.27 -1.42
N ALA A 51 2.97 6.03 -0.96
CA ALA A 51 1.67 5.37 -0.78
C ALA A 51 0.86 5.95 0.40
N PHE A 52 1.53 6.63 1.34
CA PHE A 52 0.87 7.21 2.52
C PHE A 52 0.12 8.52 2.24
N TYR A 53 0.26 9.08 1.06
CA TYR A 53 -0.52 10.26 0.65
C TYR A 53 -1.08 10.06 -0.75
N GLU A 54 -2.20 10.72 -1.00
CA GLU A 54 -2.95 10.71 -2.25
C GLU A 54 -3.31 12.14 -2.65
N TYR A 55 -3.41 12.39 -3.94
CA TYR A 55 -3.86 13.68 -4.44
C TYR A 55 -5.36 13.65 -4.72
N SER A 56 -6.02 14.74 -4.38
CA SER A 56 -7.43 14.98 -4.66
C SER A 56 -7.60 16.31 -5.40
N VAL A 57 -8.60 16.37 -6.27
CA VAL A 57 -9.00 17.59 -7.00
C VAL A 57 -10.26 18.18 -6.40
N ALA A 58 -10.32 19.51 -6.29
CA ALA A 58 -11.52 20.25 -5.89
C ALA A 58 -12.43 20.45 -7.12
N LEU A 59 -13.61 19.88 -7.07
CA LEU A 59 -14.62 20.06 -8.12
C LEU A 59 -15.92 20.61 -7.52
N GLN A 60 -16.59 21.48 -8.26
CA GLN A 60 -17.94 21.92 -7.92
C GLN A 60 -18.93 20.87 -8.40
N ILE A 61 -19.40 20.06 -7.47
CA ILE A 61 -20.36 18.98 -7.72
C ILE A 61 -21.77 19.49 -7.46
N THR A 62 -22.59 19.45 -8.48
CA THR A 62 -24.03 19.70 -8.38
C THR A 62 -24.74 18.37 -8.34
N PHE A 63 -25.41 18.04 -7.23
CA PHE A 63 -26.23 16.83 -7.12
C PHE A 63 -27.56 16.99 -7.86
N ASP A 64 -27.46 17.18 -9.19
CA ASP A 64 -28.62 17.39 -10.03
C ASP A 64 -29.46 16.11 -10.13
N PRO A 65 -30.76 16.16 -9.75
CA PRO A 65 -31.64 14.98 -9.77
C PRO A 65 -31.78 14.35 -11.16
N GLU A 66 -31.78 15.14 -12.22
CA GLU A 66 -31.93 14.68 -13.60
C GLU A 66 -30.65 13.94 -14.05
N SER A 67 -29.47 14.50 -13.77
CA SER A 67 -28.18 13.87 -14.11
C SER A 67 -27.91 12.63 -13.30
N LEU A 68 -28.39 12.58 -12.06
CA LEU A 68 -28.27 11.41 -11.17
C LEU A 68 -29.30 10.34 -11.47
N GLU A 69 -30.38 10.65 -12.18
CA GLU A 69 -31.54 9.78 -12.39
C GLU A 69 -32.22 9.41 -11.05
N ILE A 70 -32.29 10.36 -10.10
CA ILE A 70 -32.83 10.18 -8.75
C ILE A 70 -33.98 11.20 -8.55
N ASP A 71 -35.19 10.67 -8.44
CA ASP A 71 -36.38 11.48 -8.18
C ASP A 71 -36.69 11.61 -6.68
N ASP A 72 -36.51 10.54 -5.91
CA ASP A 72 -36.70 10.52 -4.46
C ASP A 72 -35.38 10.20 -3.73
N PRO A 73 -34.82 11.18 -3.00
CA PRO A 73 -33.58 10.99 -2.25
C PRO A 73 -33.72 10.04 -1.04
N ARG A 74 -34.89 9.51 -0.76
CA ARG A 74 -35.15 8.49 0.28
C ARG A 74 -35.27 7.09 -0.30
N ASP A 75 -35.35 6.95 -1.59
CA ASP A 75 -35.37 5.68 -2.26
C ASP A 75 -33.95 5.10 -2.35
N LEU A 76 -33.67 4.09 -1.52
CA LEU A 76 -32.37 3.43 -1.45
C LEU A 76 -31.97 2.78 -2.77
N GLU A 77 -32.93 2.30 -3.57
CA GLU A 77 -32.63 1.69 -4.85
C GLU A 77 -32.15 2.74 -5.85
N GLN A 78 -32.84 3.89 -5.96
CA GLN A 78 -32.40 5.00 -6.79
C GLN A 78 -31.03 5.53 -6.35
N LEU A 79 -30.80 5.67 -5.04
CA LEU A 79 -29.49 6.07 -4.51
C LEU A 79 -28.39 5.06 -4.85
N GLN A 80 -28.69 3.78 -4.82
CA GLN A 80 -27.69 2.74 -5.12
C GLN A 80 -27.29 2.71 -6.59
N TYR A 81 -28.21 2.99 -7.49
CA TYR A 81 -27.96 2.90 -8.94
C TYR A 81 -27.86 4.26 -9.64
N GLY A 82 -27.89 5.35 -8.90
CA GLY A 82 -27.75 6.71 -9.44
C GLY A 82 -26.49 6.90 -10.28
N ASN A 83 -26.57 7.76 -11.27
CA ASN A 83 -25.50 8.01 -12.24
C ASN A 83 -24.48 9.05 -11.71
N TYR A 84 -23.76 8.71 -10.64
CA TYR A 84 -22.79 9.61 -9.99
C TYR A 84 -21.60 9.98 -10.90
N GLU A 85 -21.26 9.12 -11.87
CA GLU A 85 -20.22 9.44 -12.85
C GLU A 85 -20.63 10.57 -13.79
N ALA A 86 -21.94 10.71 -14.10
CA ALA A 86 -22.43 11.80 -14.91
C ALA A 86 -22.16 13.14 -14.23
N VAL A 87 -22.41 13.23 -12.93
CA VAL A 87 -22.21 14.45 -12.14
C VAL A 87 -20.74 14.85 -12.09
N VAL A 88 -19.81 13.89 -11.91
CA VAL A 88 -18.36 14.14 -11.97
C VAL A 88 -17.95 14.61 -13.36
N ARG A 89 -18.46 13.98 -14.40
CA ARG A 89 -18.20 14.35 -15.81
C ARG A 89 -18.70 15.76 -16.12
N GLU A 90 -19.85 16.16 -15.63
CA GLU A 90 -20.38 17.51 -15.82
C GLU A 90 -19.57 18.56 -15.08
N ALA A 91 -19.14 18.28 -13.85
CA ALA A 91 -18.25 19.15 -13.09
C ALA A 91 -16.92 19.38 -13.80
N LEU A 92 -16.30 18.33 -14.34
CA LEU A 92 -15.08 18.43 -15.13
C LEU A 92 -15.30 19.21 -16.44
N LYS A 93 -16.42 18.99 -17.12
CA LYS A 93 -16.78 19.74 -18.33
C LYS A 93 -17.00 21.24 -18.03
N ALA A 94 -17.61 21.57 -16.90
CA ALA A 94 -17.78 22.95 -16.47
C ALA A 94 -16.43 23.61 -16.16
N ARG A 95 -15.49 22.87 -15.57
CA ARG A 95 -14.14 23.38 -15.29
C ARG A 95 -13.28 23.53 -16.56
N PHE A 96 -13.47 22.67 -17.55
CA PHE A 96 -12.74 22.66 -18.82
C PHE A 96 -13.68 22.81 -20.03
N PRO A 97 -14.33 23.98 -20.20
CA PRO A 97 -15.34 24.16 -21.24
C PRO A 97 -14.79 24.06 -22.68
N GLY A 98 -13.48 24.24 -22.87
CA GLY A 98 -12.83 24.12 -24.16
C GLY A 98 -12.56 22.67 -24.60
N VAL A 99 -12.89 21.67 -23.78
CA VAL A 99 -12.69 20.25 -24.14
C VAL A 99 -13.88 19.78 -24.97
N GLU A 100 -13.69 19.73 -26.29
CA GLU A 100 -14.65 19.23 -27.26
C GLU A 100 -14.22 17.84 -27.75
N GLY A 101 -15.14 17.05 -28.21
CA GLY A 101 -14.86 15.71 -28.68
C GLY A 101 -15.06 14.62 -27.61
N ARG A 102 -15.46 13.45 -28.10
CA ARG A 102 -15.82 12.33 -27.21
C ARG A 102 -14.58 11.72 -26.55
N GLU A 103 -13.48 11.65 -27.26
CA GLU A 103 -12.22 11.05 -26.81
C GLU A 103 -11.58 11.91 -25.71
N ASP A 104 -11.49 13.23 -25.95
CA ASP A 104 -10.92 14.17 -24.98
C ASP A 104 -11.75 14.25 -23.69
N ARG A 105 -13.07 14.24 -23.79
CA ARG A 105 -13.95 14.19 -22.61
C ARG A 105 -13.78 12.91 -21.82
N ARG A 106 -13.56 11.77 -22.48
CA ARG A 106 -13.26 10.52 -21.82
C ARG A 106 -11.90 10.57 -21.12
N ALA A 107 -10.89 11.13 -21.78
CA ALA A 107 -9.56 11.31 -21.22
C ALA A 107 -9.57 12.28 -20.03
N LEU A 108 -10.38 13.34 -20.07
CA LEU A 108 -10.57 14.27 -18.95
C LEU A 108 -11.24 13.59 -17.75
N THR A 109 -12.30 12.82 -18.00
CA THR A 109 -13.01 12.09 -16.93
C THR A 109 -12.11 11.04 -16.27
N ALA A 110 -11.21 10.42 -17.03
CA ALA A 110 -10.26 9.43 -16.52
C ALA A 110 -9.19 10.03 -15.58
N LEU A 111 -9.12 11.34 -15.39
CA LEU A 111 -8.24 11.95 -14.38
C LEU A 111 -8.77 11.80 -12.96
N VAL A 112 -10.05 11.51 -12.79
CA VAL A 112 -10.68 11.33 -11.48
C VAL A 112 -10.98 9.85 -11.27
N SER A 113 -10.62 9.34 -10.09
CA SER A 113 -10.85 7.93 -9.74
C SER A 113 -12.33 7.56 -9.79
N THR A 114 -12.62 6.34 -10.22
CA THR A 114 -13.96 5.75 -10.16
C THR A 114 -14.51 5.70 -8.72
N ALA A 115 -13.64 5.74 -7.71
CA ALA A 115 -14.03 5.85 -6.30
C ALA A 115 -14.83 7.13 -6.00
N ALA A 116 -14.71 8.16 -6.82
CA ALA A 116 -15.46 9.41 -6.66
C ALA A 116 -16.98 9.14 -6.67
N GLY A 117 -17.46 8.31 -7.58
CA GLY A 117 -18.87 7.93 -7.64
C GLY A 117 -19.36 7.27 -6.35
N TYR A 118 -18.60 6.35 -5.79
CA TYR A 118 -18.94 5.70 -4.51
C TYR A 118 -18.99 6.69 -3.35
N ARG A 119 -18.04 7.64 -3.33
CA ARG A 119 -18.01 8.69 -2.30
C ARG A 119 -19.20 9.64 -2.39
N LEU A 120 -19.58 10.05 -3.60
CA LEU A 120 -20.75 10.88 -3.82
C LEU A 120 -22.03 10.17 -3.39
N ARG A 121 -22.15 8.87 -3.71
CA ARG A 121 -23.25 8.03 -3.26
C ARG A 121 -23.34 7.99 -1.74
N GLU A 122 -22.25 7.65 -1.06
CA GLU A 122 -22.20 7.59 0.41
C GLU A 122 -22.58 8.94 1.05
N MET A 123 -22.15 10.04 0.45
CA MET A 123 -22.51 11.37 0.91
C MET A 123 -24.02 11.63 0.78
N LEU A 124 -24.63 11.25 -0.34
CA LEU A 124 -26.05 11.45 -0.58
C LEU A 124 -26.92 10.50 0.27
N GLU A 125 -26.47 9.25 0.47
CA GLU A 125 -27.10 8.29 1.40
C GLU A 125 -27.14 8.82 2.84
N ASN A 126 -26.03 9.46 3.29
CA ASN A 126 -25.93 10.01 4.64
C ASN A 126 -26.61 11.38 4.78
N LYS A 127 -26.75 12.13 3.69
CA LYS A 127 -27.31 13.48 3.66
C LYS A 127 -28.18 13.70 2.42
N PRO A 128 -29.41 13.16 2.43
CA PRO A 128 -30.33 13.29 1.28
C PRO A 128 -30.66 14.74 0.89
N GLU A 129 -30.50 15.67 1.83
CA GLU A 129 -30.69 17.11 1.59
C GLU A 129 -29.69 17.73 0.62
N LEU A 130 -28.61 17.03 0.27
CA LEU A 130 -27.65 17.48 -0.73
C LEU A 130 -28.20 17.43 -2.16
N LEU A 131 -29.28 16.67 -2.40
CA LEU A 131 -29.89 16.60 -3.71
C LEU A 131 -30.37 17.99 -4.16
N GLY A 132 -30.03 18.39 -5.36
CA GLY A 132 -30.28 19.72 -5.91
C GLY A 132 -29.30 20.82 -5.46
N GLN A 133 -28.31 20.50 -4.61
CA GLN A 133 -27.33 21.47 -4.13
C GLN A 133 -25.98 21.32 -4.84
N THR A 134 -25.24 22.44 -4.86
CA THR A 134 -23.86 22.46 -5.38
C THR A 134 -22.86 22.62 -4.24
N HIS A 135 -21.88 21.73 -4.19
CA HIS A 135 -20.82 21.75 -3.19
C HIS A 135 -19.44 21.58 -3.82
N THR A 136 -18.44 22.29 -3.29
CA THR A 136 -17.05 22.04 -3.65
C THR A 136 -16.55 20.82 -2.88
N LEU A 137 -16.25 19.75 -3.61
CA LEU A 137 -15.81 18.48 -3.02
C LEU A 137 -14.41 18.14 -3.50
N TRP A 138 -13.64 17.51 -2.60
CA TRP A 138 -12.32 16.98 -2.92
C TRP A 138 -12.47 15.51 -3.33
N LEU A 139 -12.29 15.25 -4.61
CA LEU A 139 -12.37 13.91 -5.19
C LEU A 139 -10.98 13.36 -5.47
N GLN A 140 -10.77 12.08 -5.20
CA GLN A 140 -9.50 11.39 -5.43
C GLN A 140 -9.18 11.37 -6.92
N LEU A 141 -7.93 11.67 -7.27
CA LEU A 141 -7.43 11.51 -8.63
C LEU A 141 -7.21 10.02 -8.94
N ASP A 142 -7.24 9.71 -10.22
CA ASP A 142 -6.83 8.42 -10.75
C ASP A 142 -5.34 8.16 -10.50
N ASP A 143 -4.93 6.88 -10.49
CA ASP A 143 -3.55 6.45 -10.21
C ASP A 143 -2.52 7.15 -11.09
N ASP A 144 -2.77 7.23 -12.40
CA ASP A 144 -1.84 7.85 -13.35
C ASP A 144 -1.68 9.36 -13.09
N ALA A 145 -2.74 10.07 -12.71
CA ALA A 145 -2.71 11.49 -12.36
C ALA A 145 -2.03 11.70 -10.97
N ASP A 146 -2.34 10.87 -10.01
CA ASP A 146 -1.70 10.86 -8.68
C ASP A 146 -0.20 10.61 -8.79
N MET A 147 0.20 9.60 -9.55
CA MET A 147 1.61 9.27 -9.78
C MET A 147 2.35 10.37 -10.55
N PHE A 148 1.69 11.05 -11.48
CA PHE A 148 2.25 12.19 -12.20
C PHE A 148 2.60 13.33 -11.23
N LEU A 149 1.69 13.70 -10.34
CA LEU A 149 1.91 14.74 -9.33
C LEU A 149 2.99 14.37 -8.31
N LYS A 150 3.06 13.11 -7.90
CA LYS A 150 4.10 12.56 -7.02
C LYS A 150 5.48 12.49 -7.68
N SER A 151 5.54 12.58 -9.01
CA SER A 151 6.78 12.41 -9.74
C SER A 151 7.58 13.72 -9.84
N SER A 152 8.92 13.60 -9.86
CA SER A 152 9.79 14.73 -10.20
C SER A 152 9.63 15.12 -11.67
N GLU A 153 9.91 16.38 -12.03
CA GLU A 153 9.79 16.88 -13.41
C GLU A 153 10.45 15.98 -14.47
N ALA A 154 11.61 15.43 -14.15
CA ALA A 154 12.31 14.52 -15.07
C ALA A 154 11.53 13.23 -15.35
N LYS A 155 10.76 12.74 -14.37
CA LYS A 155 9.95 11.52 -14.49
C LYS A 155 8.54 11.79 -15.04
N ARG A 156 8.05 13.01 -14.96
CA ARG A 156 6.76 13.41 -15.56
C ARG A 156 6.74 13.17 -17.08
N LYS A 157 7.88 13.28 -17.76
CA LYS A 157 8.01 13.00 -19.19
C LYS A 157 7.75 11.55 -19.59
N THR A 158 7.83 10.62 -18.66
CA THR A 158 7.58 9.19 -18.88
C THR A 158 6.28 8.72 -18.24
N ALA A 159 5.41 9.65 -17.86
CA ALA A 159 4.10 9.36 -17.28
C ALA A 159 3.19 8.68 -18.33
N ARG A 160 2.23 7.92 -17.85
CA ARG A 160 1.22 7.25 -18.70
C ARG A 160 0.16 8.21 -19.22
N LEU A 161 0.08 9.42 -18.66
CA LEU A 161 -0.83 10.46 -19.11
C LEU A 161 -0.43 10.99 -20.49
N SER A 162 -1.41 11.24 -21.35
CA SER A 162 -1.20 11.98 -22.59
C SER A 162 -0.74 13.42 -22.31
N ASP A 163 -0.08 14.06 -23.27
CA ASP A 163 0.39 15.44 -23.13
C ASP A 163 -0.75 16.41 -22.75
N GLN A 164 -1.93 16.16 -23.27
CA GLN A 164 -3.14 16.94 -22.99
C GLN A 164 -3.62 16.74 -21.54
N GLN A 165 -3.65 15.48 -21.05
CA GLN A 165 -3.98 15.18 -19.66
C GLN A 165 -2.97 15.81 -18.70
N GLN A 166 -1.68 15.73 -19.03
CA GLN A 166 -0.62 16.41 -18.23
C GLN A 166 -0.88 17.93 -18.15
N THR A 167 -1.28 18.53 -19.25
CA THR A 167 -1.61 19.98 -19.27
C THR A 167 -2.77 20.31 -18.34
N TRP A 168 -3.83 19.50 -18.36
CA TRP A 168 -4.98 19.71 -17.46
C TRP A 168 -4.62 19.54 -15.99
N VAL A 169 -3.82 18.49 -15.67
CA VAL A 169 -3.37 18.26 -14.28
C VAL A 169 -2.49 19.41 -13.78
N LEU A 170 -1.60 19.93 -14.63
CA LEU A 170 -0.75 21.08 -14.29
C LEU A 170 -1.56 22.36 -14.12
N GLU A 171 -2.61 22.58 -14.92
CA GLU A 171 -3.53 23.71 -14.76
C GLU A 171 -4.26 23.64 -13.42
N LEU A 172 -4.75 22.46 -13.01
CA LEU A 172 -5.38 22.25 -11.71
C LEU A 172 -4.39 22.49 -10.55
N GLU A 173 -3.14 22.03 -10.71
CA GLU A 173 -2.07 22.26 -9.73
C GLU A 173 -1.76 23.76 -9.57
N GLN A 174 -1.63 24.50 -10.67
CA GLN A 174 -1.38 25.94 -10.67
C GLN A 174 -2.55 26.77 -10.09
N SER A 175 -3.76 26.30 -10.29
CA SER A 175 -4.98 26.93 -9.75
C SER A 175 -5.23 26.59 -8.27
N ASN A 176 -4.34 25.83 -7.61
CA ASN A 176 -4.53 25.32 -6.26
C ASN A 176 -5.81 24.49 -6.06
N GLU A 177 -6.28 23.85 -7.13
CA GLU A 177 -7.43 22.96 -7.11
C GLU A 177 -7.03 21.51 -6.85
N VAL A 178 -5.75 21.25 -6.58
CA VAL A 178 -5.20 19.94 -6.21
C VAL A 178 -4.52 20.03 -4.85
N ARG A 179 -4.74 19.03 -4.03
CA ARG A 179 -4.06 18.90 -2.73
C ARG A 179 -3.63 17.48 -2.44
N ALA A 180 -2.49 17.34 -1.75
CA ALA A 180 -2.09 16.08 -1.15
C ALA A 180 -2.81 15.89 0.20
N GLY A 181 -3.30 14.70 0.45
CA GLY A 181 -3.93 14.29 1.70
C GLY A 181 -3.37 12.96 2.17
N PHE A 182 -3.59 12.61 3.44
CA PHE A 182 -3.20 11.29 3.94
C PHE A 182 -4.11 10.22 3.33
N ASN A 183 -3.50 9.15 2.82
CA ASN A 183 -4.22 8.04 2.20
C ASN A 183 -4.80 7.10 3.27
N HIS A 184 -6.01 7.41 3.73
CA HIS A 184 -6.74 6.56 4.66
C HIS A 184 -7.17 5.23 4.02
N SER A 185 -7.42 5.24 2.71
CA SER A 185 -7.86 4.07 1.95
C SER A 185 -6.85 2.93 2.02
N LEU A 186 -5.55 3.26 2.08
CA LEU A 186 -4.47 2.28 2.24
C LEU A 186 -4.68 1.37 3.47
N PHE A 187 -5.20 1.90 4.57
CA PHE A 187 -5.35 1.15 5.84
C PHE A 187 -6.75 0.59 6.07
N THR A 188 -7.76 1.10 5.35
CA THR A 188 -9.16 0.75 5.59
C THR A 188 -9.75 -0.15 4.52
N ARG A 189 -9.12 -0.20 3.34
CA ARG A 189 -9.59 -1.01 2.22
C ARG A 189 -8.81 -2.31 2.07
N GLY A 190 -9.44 -3.27 1.41
CA GLY A 190 -8.79 -4.50 0.97
C GLY A 190 -8.13 -4.34 -0.40
N ASP A 191 -7.95 -5.47 -1.07
CA ASP A 191 -7.45 -5.52 -2.44
C ASP A 191 -8.46 -4.93 -3.42
N SER A 192 -7.98 -4.22 -4.45
CA SER A 192 -8.77 -3.63 -5.52
C SER A 192 -8.05 -3.74 -6.85
N ARG A 193 -8.82 -3.75 -7.96
CA ARG A 193 -8.26 -3.68 -9.32
C ARG A 193 -7.77 -2.28 -9.66
N GLU A 194 -8.36 -1.27 -9.04
CA GLU A 194 -7.94 0.12 -9.18
C GLU A 194 -6.86 0.41 -8.14
N PRO A 195 -5.62 0.74 -8.56
CA PRO A 195 -4.48 0.89 -7.64
C PRO A 195 -4.71 1.95 -6.56
N GLU A 196 -5.35 3.07 -6.90
CA GLU A 196 -5.65 4.16 -5.97
C GLU A 196 -6.70 3.78 -4.90
N GLN A 197 -7.43 2.69 -5.12
CA GLN A 197 -8.42 2.15 -4.18
C GLN A 197 -7.88 0.96 -3.39
N ALA A 198 -6.72 0.43 -3.76
CA ALA A 198 -6.14 -0.74 -3.11
C ALA A 198 -5.63 -0.40 -1.71
N GLY A 199 -5.90 -1.28 -0.76
CA GLY A 199 -5.46 -1.16 0.63
C GLY A 199 -4.79 -2.44 1.14
N ILE A 200 -4.13 -2.33 2.29
CA ILE A 200 -3.36 -3.43 2.91
C ILE A 200 -4.14 -4.18 3.99
N LEU A 201 -5.37 -3.75 4.32
CA LEU A 201 -6.16 -4.34 5.41
C LEU A 201 -6.38 -5.85 5.20
N GLY A 202 -6.74 -6.26 4.00
CA GLY A 202 -6.95 -7.68 3.68
C GLY A 202 -5.68 -8.52 3.86
N ALA A 203 -4.53 -8.00 3.44
CA ALA A 203 -3.23 -8.66 3.59
C ALA A 203 -2.82 -8.77 5.07
N ILE A 204 -3.02 -7.70 5.86
CA ILE A 204 -2.73 -7.69 7.30
C ILE A 204 -3.60 -8.72 8.04
N LEU A 205 -4.92 -8.68 7.83
CA LEU A 205 -5.85 -9.60 8.47
C LEU A 205 -5.60 -11.05 8.04
N GLY A 206 -5.36 -11.28 6.75
CA GLY A 206 -5.03 -12.60 6.22
C GLY A 206 -3.76 -13.15 6.84
N SER A 207 -2.70 -12.37 6.91
CA SER A 207 -1.44 -12.75 7.56
C SER A 207 -1.62 -13.03 9.05
N PHE A 208 -2.36 -12.17 9.75
CA PHE A 208 -2.65 -12.34 11.17
C PHE A 208 -3.38 -13.65 11.47
N PHE A 209 -4.46 -13.93 10.75
CA PHE A 209 -5.23 -15.16 10.94
C PHE A 209 -4.43 -16.41 10.53
N THR A 210 -3.64 -16.34 9.46
CA THR A 210 -2.75 -17.43 9.06
C THR A 210 -1.74 -17.75 10.16
N MET A 211 -1.08 -16.72 10.72
CA MET A 211 -0.15 -16.91 11.84
C MET A 211 -0.83 -17.48 13.07
N LEU A 212 -2.03 -16.99 13.41
CA LEU A 212 -2.79 -17.45 14.57
C LEU A 212 -3.17 -18.93 14.42
N VAL A 213 -3.71 -19.33 13.27
CA VAL A 213 -4.06 -20.73 13.00
C VAL A 213 -2.82 -21.61 13.01
N THR A 214 -1.75 -21.17 12.35
CA THR A 214 -0.47 -21.92 12.33
C THR A 214 0.05 -22.13 13.73
N LEU A 215 0.09 -21.08 14.58
CA LEU A 215 0.55 -21.19 15.96
C LEU A 215 -0.38 -22.09 16.79
N ALA A 216 -1.70 -21.94 16.66
CA ALA A 216 -2.68 -22.74 17.40
C ALA A 216 -2.60 -24.24 17.08
N LEU A 217 -2.21 -24.59 15.85
CA LEU A 217 -2.03 -26.00 15.46
C LEU A 217 -0.62 -26.50 15.74
N SER A 218 0.41 -25.73 15.39
CA SER A 218 1.82 -26.19 15.54
C SER A 218 2.26 -26.29 16.99
N PHE A 219 1.82 -25.37 17.86
CA PHE A 219 2.25 -25.37 19.26
C PHE A 219 1.80 -26.63 20.02
N PRO A 220 0.50 -27.04 20.02
CA PRO A 220 0.08 -28.27 20.69
C PRO A 220 0.72 -29.52 20.09
N ILE A 221 0.85 -29.58 18.77
CA ILE A 221 1.50 -30.72 18.08
C ILE A 221 2.97 -30.79 18.45
N GLY A 222 3.68 -29.66 18.47
CA GLY A 222 5.09 -29.59 18.86
C GLY A 222 5.32 -30.03 20.31
N VAL A 223 4.48 -29.55 21.23
CA VAL A 223 4.53 -29.96 22.65
C VAL A 223 4.23 -31.44 22.78
N ALA A 224 3.18 -31.96 22.13
CA ALA A 224 2.85 -33.37 22.17
C ALA A 224 3.98 -34.25 21.57
N ALA A 225 4.61 -33.82 20.48
CA ALA A 225 5.74 -34.52 19.88
C ALA A 225 6.97 -34.50 20.81
N ALA A 226 7.27 -33.38 21.45
CA ALA A 226 8.39 -33.28 22.41
C ALA A 226 8.18 -34.20 23.61
N VAL A 227 6.99 -34.18 24.23
CA VAL A 227 6.65 -35.08 25.35
C VAL A 227 6.72 -36.53 24.92
N TYR A 228 6.19 -36.88 23.72
CA TYR A 228 6.26 -38.24 23.21
C TYR A 228 7.73 -38.71 23.02
N LEU A 229 8.56 -37.85 22.45
CA LEU A 229 9.97 -38.18 22.20
C LEU A 229 10.77 -38.36 23.51
N GLU A 230 10.48 -37.53 24.53
CA GLU A 230 11.21 -37.56 25.80
C GLU A 230 10.74 -38.71 26.72
N GLU A 231 9.41 -38.97 26.76
CA GLU A 231 8.86 -39.93 27.73
C GLU A 231 8.56 -41.33 27.16
N PHE A 232 8.21 -41.43 25.88
CA PHE A 232 7.62 -42.64 25.31
C PHE A 232 8.39 -43.22 24.12
N ALA A 233 9.26 -42.44 23.48
CA ALA A 233 9.91 -42.90 22.27
C ALA A 233 11.00 -43.94 22.59
N PRO A 234 11.10 -45.06 21.84
CA PRO A 234 12.18 -46.03 22.01
C PRO A 234 13.52 -45.43 21.55
N ASP A 235 14.58 -45.77 22.28
CA ASP A 235 15.96 -45.34 22.00
C ASP A 235 16.46 -46.00 20.71
N ASN A 236 16.23 -45.38 19.56
CA ASN A 236 16.69 -45.87 18.26
C ASN A 236 17.32 -44.73 17.44
N ARG A 237 17.98 -45.10 16.31
CA ARG A 237 18.67 -44.13 15.43
C ARG A 237 17.76 -43.07 14.85
N PHE A 238 16.46 -43.34 14.66
CA PHE A 238 15.50 -42.37 14.15
C PHE A 238 15.12 -41.35 15.21
N THR A 239 14.91 -41.77 16.45
CA THR A 239 14.63 -40.89 17.59
C THR A 239 15.81 -39.95 17.84
N GLN A 240 17.06 -40.50 17.85
CA GLN A 240 18.26 -39.68 18.01
C GLN A 240 18.46 -38.66 16.88
N LEU A 241 18.08 -39.00 15.62
CA LEU A 241 18.17 -38.06 14.50
C LEU A 241 17.19 -36.90 14.65
N ILE A 242 15.99 -37.15 15.19
CA ILE A 242 14.95 -36.11 15.41
C ILE A 242 15.33 -35.25 16.62
N GLU A 243 15.91 -35.81 17.66
CA GLU A 243 16.33 -35.12 18.87
C GLU A 243 17.50 -34.14 18.64
N ILE A 244 18.37 -34.43 17.66
CA ILE A 244 19.54 -33.60 17.32
C ILE A 244 19.16 -32.38 16.44
N ASN A 245 18.01 -32.39 15.75
CA ASN A 245 17.61 -31.35 14.81
C ASN A 245 16.56 -30.40 15.43
#